data_c2b1cf60dae1410b03d95a39d74dba2a
#
_entry.id   c2b1cf60dae1410b03d95a39d74dba2a
#
_cell.length_a   1.000
_cell.length_b   1.000
_cell.length_c   1.000
_cell.angle_alpha   90.00
_cell.angle_beta   90.00
_cell.angle_gamma   90.00
#
_symmetry.space_group_name_H-M   'P 1'
#
loop_
_entity.id
_entity.type
_entity.pdbx_description
1 polymer ?
#
loop_
_entity_poly.entity_id
_entity_poly.type
_entity_poly.pdbx_seq_one_letter_code
_entity_poly.pdbx_strand_id
1 'polypeptide(L)'
;MAQKIKLSTIAESLGLSTATISLALRDSPLVAVDTREKIKEQARALGYIYNRRAASLRTSRSGIIGVVVHDIMNPFYGEILKAIESELDRSRHTFILSNHYDSVEKQRTFIETLLQLGGDGVIMSPAIGTPVEDVKLCEQNGMPAILVARSMEGVDLPTYRGDDSYGISLATNHLIGLGHRVIAMIGGTDQTSTGRDRYQGYVNALRKAGIEVDPNLRIPGPRSKQGGFEAAVNFLSLPQKPTAAVCWNDLVAIGLMNGIARAGFVPGQDISVTGYDDLEEASIATPALTTVSNGQAEVGRLAARALLDRLAGSHEPDGLHLIKPEMRIRQSTGIYKPRT
;
A
#
# COMPACT_ATOMS: atom_id res chain seq x y z
N MET A 1 31.99 4.77 -30.61
CA MET A 1 30.76 5.19 -29.92
C MET A 1 29.57 4.92 -30.86
N ALA A 2 28.55 4.19 -30.46
CA ALA A 2 27.38 3.96 -31.31
C ALA A 2 26.64 5.29 -31.50
N GLN A 3 26.37 5.64 -32.76
CA GLN A 3 25.69 6.91 -33.10
C GLN A 3 24.22 6.80 -32.65
N LYS A 4 23.79 7.70 -31.76
CA LYS A 4 22.42 7.77 -31.29
C LYS A 4 21.47 8.09 -32.43
N ILE A 5 20.56 7.18 -32.76
CA ILE A 5 19.58 7.35 -33.83
C ILE A 5 18.67 8.55 -33.51
N LYS A 6 18.47 9.44 -34.52
CA LYS A 6 17.68 10.66 -34.39
C LYS A 6 16.34 10.52 -35.10
N LEU A 7 15.38 11.37 -34.75
CA LEU A 7 14.10 11.49 -35.45
C LEU A 7 14.30 11.79 -36.96
N SER A 8 15.33 12.57 -37.31
CA SER A 8 15.70 12.87 -38.69
C SER A 8 16.06 11.62 -39.49
N THR A 9 16.74 10.64 -38.87
CA THR A 9 17.12 9.38 -39.53
C THR A 9 15.88 8.57 -39.96
N ILE A 10 14.82 8.54 -39.12
CA ILE A 10 13.56 7.89 -39.50
C ILE A 10 12.84 8.70 -40.59
N ALA A 11 12.84 10.01 -40.47
CA ALA A 11 12.24 10.93 -41.46
C ALA A 11 12.85 10.73 -42.84
N GLU A 12 14.17 10.72 -42.93
CA GLU A 12 14.93 10.47 -44.15
C GLU A 12 14.64 9.09 -44.75
N SER A 13 14.60 8.02 -43.92
CA SER A 13 14.35 6.65 -44.39
C SER A 13 12.94 6.44 -44.97
N LEU A 14 11.96 7.25 -44.54
CA LEU A 14 10.56 7.16 -44.97
C LEU A 14 10.12 8.28 -45.92
N GLY A 15 10.98 9.26 -46.20
CA GLY A 15 10.64 10.42 -47.03
C GLY A 15 9.58 11.32 -46.37
N LEU A 16 9.54 11.39 -45.05
CA LEU A 16 8.54 12.13 -44.29
C LEU A 16 9.17 13.27 -43.48
N SER A 17 8.36 14.24 -43.05
CA SER A 17 8.86 15.29 -42.16
C SER A 17 9.08 14.76 -40.72
N THR A 18 10.05 15.33 -40.00
CA THR A 18 10.29 15.02 -38.59
C THR A 18 9.04 15.32 -37.70
N ALA A 19 8.22 16.30 -38.12
CA ALA A 19 6.95 16.64 -37.48
C ALA A 19 5.95 15.47 -37.61
N THR A 20 5.81 14.90 -38.83
CA THR A 20 4.95 13.72 -39.08
C THR A 20 5.41 12.52 -38.28
N ILE A 21 6.74 12.24 -38.26
CA ILE A 21 7.30 11.16 -37.45
C ILE A 21 6.98 11.36 -35.95
N SER A 22 7.17 12.58 -35.43
CA SER A 22 6.89 12.91 -34.01
C SER A 22 5.42 12.77 -33.68
N LEU A 23 4.50 13.15 -34.57
CA LEU A 23 3.05 12.97 -34.40
C LEU A 23 2.66 11.50 -34.41
N ALA A 24 3.20 10.73 -35.34
CA ALA A 24 2.93 9.29 -35.45
C ALA A 24 3.39 8.49 -34.21
N LEU A 25 4.60 8.78 -33.71
CA LEU A 25 5.16 8.13 -32.54
C LEU A 25 4.40 8.47 -31.24
N ARG A 26 3.56 9.50 -31.24
CA ARG A 26 2.66 9.90 -30.16
C ARG A 26 1.21 9.44 -30.36
N ASP A 27 0.96 8.60 -31.35
CA ASP A 27 -0.39 8.13 -31.70
C ASP A 27 -1.38 9.25 -32.08
N SER A 28 -0.87 10.40 -32.58
CA SER A 28 -1.74 11.51 -32.96
C SER A 28 -2.75 11.12 -34.05
N PRO A 29 -4.04 11.45 -33.89
CA PRO A 29 -5.06 11.19 -34.89
C PRO A 29 -4.85 11.99 -36.19
N LEU A 30 -3.97 12.97 -36.18
CA LEU A 30 -3.59 13.77 -37.38
C LEU A 30 -2.78 12.97 -38.41
N VAL A 31 -2.28 11.78 -38.05
CA VAL A 31 -1.57 10.87 -38.97
C VAL A 31 -2.40 9.61 -39.18
N ALA A 32 -2.62 9.24 -40.40
CA ALA A 32 -3.38 8.05 -40.79
C ALA A 32 -2.81 6.77 -40.12
N VAL A 33 -3.67 5.83 -39.77
CA VAL A 33 -3.31 4.61 -39.01
C VAL A 33 -2.18 3.83 -39.69
N ASP A 34 -2.30 3.59 -40.99
CA ASP A 34 -1.30 2.84 -41.77
C ASP A 34 0.07 3.53 -41.78
N THR A 35 0.06 4.85 -41.85
CA THR A 35 1.29 5.65 -41.80
C THR A 35 1.93 5.60 -40.41
N ARG A 36 1.11 5.63 -39.35
CA ARG A 36 1.60 5.51 -37.96
C ARG A 36 2.27 4.14 -37.73
N GLU A 37 1.64 3.07 -38.17
CA GLU A 37 2.21 1.73 -38.01
C GLU A 37 3.53 1.56 -38.77
N LYS A 38 3.59 2.02 -40.03
CA LYS A 38 4.86 2.04 -40.81
C LYS A 38 5.97 2.81 -40.10
N ILE A 39 5.66 3.97 -39.52
CA ILE A 39 6.63 4.78 -38.79
C ILE A 39 7.10 4.07 -37.51
N LYS A 40 6.18 3.46 -36.74
CA LYS A 40 6.52 2.69 -35.54
C LYS A 40 7.38 1.47 -35.84
N GLU A 41 7.06 0.78 -36.94
CA GLU A 41 7.81 -0.38 -37.39
C GLU A 41 9.24 0.01 -37.80
N GLN A 42 9.41 1.07 -38.60
CA GLN A 42 10.69 1.61 -38.96
C GLN A 42 11.50 2.11 -37.76
N ALA A 43 10.85 2.76 -36.80
CA ALA A 43 11.50 3.19 -35.57
C ALA A 43 12.03 2.00 -34.75
N ARG A 44 11.24 0.92 -34.64
CA ARG A 44 11.67 -0.34 -33.99
C ARG A 44 12.83 -0.98 -34.73
N ALA A 45 12.73 -1.11 -36.06
CA ALA A 45 13.78 -1.71 -36.89
C ALA A 45 15.12 -0.98 -36.78
N LEU A 46 15.09 0.34 -36.66
CA LEU A 46 16.28 1.17 -36.46
C LEU A 46 16.75 1.20 -34.98
N GLY A 47 16.02 0.62 -34.04
CA GLY A 47 16.33 0.71 -32.60
C GLY A 47 16.12 2.12 -32.03
N TYR A 48 15.27 2.95 -32.64
CA TYR A 48 14.97 4.29 -32.14
C TYR A 48 14.07 4.21 -30.92
N ILE A 49 14.51 4.81 -29.83
CA ILE A 49 13.70 5.00 -28.61
C ILE A 49 13.23 6.45 -28.57
N TYR A 50 11.91 6.63 -28.56
CA TYR A 50 11.30 7.96 -28.52
C TYR A 50 11.72 8.72 -27.26
N ASN A 51 12.34 9.88 -27.44
CA ASN A 51 12.78 10.70 -26.32
C ASN A 51 11.59 11.47 -25.71
N ARG A 52 10.95 10.89 -24.70
CA ARG A 52 9.84 11.51 -23.97
C ARG A 52 10.21 12.86 -23.34
N ARG A 53 11.49 13.04 -22.90
CA ARG A 53 11.95 14.32 -22.34
C ARG A 53 11.87 15.48 -23.35
N ALA A 54 12.21 15.22 -24.62
CA ALA A 54 12.07 16.24 -25.67
C ALA A 54 10.60 16.54 -26.02
N ALA A 55 9.71 15.60 -25.77
CA ALA A 55 8.27 15.77 -25.97
C ALA A 55 7.59 16.47 -24.78
N SER A 56 8.03 16.19 -23.57
CA SER A 56 7.47 16.79 -22.33
C SER A 56 7.69 18.31 -22.28
N LEU A 57 8.75 18.83 -22.89
CA LEU A 57 8.96 20.28 -23.04
C LEU A 57 7.80 21.01 -23.77
N ARG A 58 6.99 20.28 -24.55
CA ARG A 58 5.83 20.84 -25.26
C ARG A 58 4.49 20.48 -24.63
N THR A 59 4.41 19.38 -23.90
CA THR A 59 3.16 18.89 -23.31
C THR A 59 3.11 19.11 -21.80
N SER A 60 4.22 19.55 -21.19
CA SER A 60 4.43 19.66 -19.74
C SER A 60 4.14 18.35 -19.00
N ARG A 61 4.20 17.18 -19.69
CA ARG A 61 3.91 15.87 -19.11
C ARG A 61 4.94 14.84 -19.53
N SER A 62 5.42 14.06 -18.55
CA SER A 62 6.44 13.03 -18.74
C SER A 62 5.84 11.63 -18.94
N GLY A 63 4.63 11.39 -18.47
CA GLY A 63 4.03 10.08 -18.35
C GLY A 63 4.63 9.25 -17.20
N ILE A 64 5.32 9.90 -16.24
CA ILE A 64 5.98 9.26 -15.11
C ILE A 64 5.23 9.60 -13.84
N ILE A 65 4.81 8.59 -13.09
CA ILE A 65 4.22 8.68 -11.75
C ILE A 65 5.23 8.14 -10.73
N GLY A 66 5.40 8.84 -9.62
CA GLY A 66 6.12 8.30 -8.48
C GLY A 66 5.21 7.46 -7.60
N VAL A 67 5.71 6.32 -7.11
CA VAL A 67 5.04 5.55 -6.07
C VAL A 67 6.05 5.28 -4.97
N VAL A 68 5.78 5.76 -3.74
CA VAL A 68 6.68 5.56 -2.62
C VAL A 68 5.92 4.93 -1.44
N VAL A 69 6.46 3.81 -0.95
CA VAL A 69 5.83 3.00 0.10
C VAL A 69 6.81 2.75 1.25
N HIS A 70 6.27 2.27 2.36
CA HIS A 70 7.08 1.97 3.55
C HIS A 70 8.03 0.79 3.32
N ASP A 71 7.51 -0.38 2.90
CA ASP A 71 8.27 -1.61 2.77
C ASP A 71 7.67 -2.51 1.67
N ILE A 72 8.37 -2.62 0.55
CA ILE A 72 7.94 -3.48 -0.57
C ILE A 72 8.00 -4.98 -0.26
N MET A 73 8.73 -5.37 0.81
CA MET A 73 8.77 -6.77 1.25
C MET A 73 7.51 -7.17 2.04
N ASN A 74 6.68 -6.20 2.45
CA ASN A 74 5.37 -6.48 3.01
C ASN A 74 4.36 -6.72 1.86
N PRO A 75 3.79 -7.94 1.72
CA PRO A 75 2.85 -8.26 0.65
C PRO A 75 1.61 -7.36 0.60
N PHE A 76 1.24 -6.73 1.71
CA PHE A 76 0.20 -5.70 1.76
C PHE A 76 0.41 -4.60 0.70
N TYR A 77 1.64 -4.10 0.56
CA TYR A 77 1.96 -3.12 -0.48
C TYR A 77 1.99 -3.72 -1.88
N GLY A 78 2.29 -5.02 -2.01
CA GLY A 78 2.27 -5.74 -3.28
C GLY A 78 0.91 -5.66 -3.98
N GLU A 79 -0.20 -5.89 -3.26
CA GLU A 79 -1.55 -5.80 -3.80
C GLU A 79 -1.95 -4.36 -4.17
N ILE A 80 -1.55 -3.37 -3.37
CA ILE A 80 -1.74 -1.94 -3.69
C ILE A 80 -1.00 -1.57 -4.97
N LEU A 81 0.28 -1.95 -5.08
CA LEU A 81 1.15 -1.65 -6.22
C LEU A 81 0.63 -2.29 -7.52
N LYS A 82 0.18 -3.54 -7.47
CA LYS A 82 -0.43 -4.26 -8.59
C LYS A 82 -1.70 -3.55 -9.10
N ALA A 83 -2.53 -3.06 -8.19
CA ALA A 83 -3.74 -2.32 -8.55
C ALA A 83 -3.41 -0.94 -9.14
N ILE A 84 -2.44 -0.23 -8.58
CA ILE A 84 -1.93 1.05 -9.13
C ILE A 84 -1.38 0.82 -10.53
N GLU A 85 -0.52 -0.18 -10.73
CA GLU A 85 0.09 -0.50 -12.01
C GLU A 85 -0.98 -0.76 -13.08
N SER A 86 -1.98 -1.58 -12.77
CA SER A 86 -3.06 -1.90 -13.68
C SER A 86 -3.86 -0.67 -14.17
N GLU A 87 -4.12 0.31 -13.29
CA GLU A 87 -4.81 1.54 -13.67
C GLU A 87 -3.90 2.50 -14.47
N LEU A 88 -2.62 2.60 -14.09
CA LEU A 88 -1.65 3.45 -14.78
C LEU A 88 -1.32 2.94 -16.19
N ASP A 89 -1.23 1.62 -16.39
CA ASP A 89 -0.96 1.02 -17.70
C ASP A 89 -2.07 1.35 -18.70
N ARG A 90 -3.35 1.27 -18.28
CA ARG A 90 -4.49 1.67 -19.11
C ARG A 90 -4.42 3.11 -19.61
N SER A 91 -3.81 3.99 -18.84
CA SER A 91 -3.62 5.42 -19.17
C SER A 91 -2.24 5.72 -19.79
N ARG A 92 -1.44 4.67 -20.07
CA ARG A 92 -0.09 4.76 -20.64
C ARG A 92 0.91 5.53 -19.77
N HIS A 93 0.72 5.55 -18.46
CA HIS A 93 1.69 6.04 -17.52
C HIS A 93 2.60 4.89 -17.05
N THR A 94 3.84 5.24 -16.76
CA THR A 94 4.82 4.34 -16.13
C THR A 94 5.08 4.87 -14.73
N PHE A 95 5.19 4.00 -13.71
CA PHE A 95 5.58 4.48 -12.40
C PHE A 95 7.02 4.10 -12.04
N ILE A 96 7.63 4.94 -11.20
CA ILE A 96 8.93 4.69 -10.56
C ILE A 96 8.64 4.40 -9.08
N LEU A 97 9.07 3.23 -8.61
CA LEU A 97 8.86 2.78 -7.24
C LEU A 97 10.04 3.14 -6.36
N SER A 98 9.76 3.64 -5.16
CA SER A 98 10.73 3.82 -4.07
C SER A 98 10.22 3.24 -2.76
N ASN A 99 11.16 2.95 -1.89
CA ASN A 99 10.94 2.31 -0.59
C ASN A 99 11.71 3.08 0.50
N HIS A 100 11.00 3.63 1.50
CA HIS A 100 11.63 4.55 2.47
C HIS A 100 11.92 3.93 3.84
N TYR A 101 11.34 2.77 4.23
CA TYR A 101 11.53 2.15 5.56
C TYR A 101 11.37 3.13 6.74
N ASP A 102 10.38 4.03 6.68
CA ASP A 102 10.15 5.13 7.62
C ASP A 102 11.28 6.19 7.70
N SER A 103 12.19 6.26 6.72
CA SER A 103 13.14 7.37 6.58
C SER A 103 12.52 8.53 5.82
N VAL A 104 12.27 9.64 6.52
CA VAL A 104 11.80 10.90 5.92
C VAL A 104 12.78 11.42 4.89
N GLU A 105 14.09 11.28 5.14
CA GLU A 105 15.14 11.70 4.21
C GLU A 105 15.09 10.95 2.88
N LYS A 106 14.93 9.61 2.91
CA LYS A 106 14.78 8.81 1.69
C LYS A 106 13.52 9.19 0.92
N GLN A 107 12.41 9.41 1.63
CA GLN A 107 11.16 9.86 1.01
C GLN A 107 11.35 11.21 0.32
N ARG A 108 11.96 12.19 1.00
CA ARG A 108 12.23 13.52 0.46
C ARG A 108 13.15 13.45 -0.77
N THR A 109 14.25 12.72 -0.67
CA THR A 109 15.17 12.51 -1.80
C THR A 109 14.45 11.94 -3.02
N PHE A 110 13.52 11.01 -2.81
CA PHE A 110 12.71 10.46 -3.90
C PHE A 110 11.80 11.51 -4.52
N ILE A 111 11.09 12.30 -3.70
CA ILE A 111 10.21 13.38 -4.17
C ILE A 111 11.00 14.40 -5.00
N GLU A 112 12.15 14.86 -4.49
CA GLU A 112 13.01 15.79 -5.19
C GLU A 112 13.52 15.22 -6.54
N THR A 113 13.93 13.95 -6.52
CA THR A 113 14.35 13.24 -7.75
C THR A 113 13.21 13.16 -8.76
N LEU A 114 12.00 12.84 -8.29
CA LEU A 114 10.82 12.76 -9.15
C LEU A 114 10.50 14.13 -9.79
N LEU A 115 10.56 15.21 -9.00
CA LEU A 115 10.40 16.59 -9.49
C LEU A 115 11.46 16.95 -10.55
N GLN A 116 12.73 16.61 -10.31
CA GLN A 116 13.83 16.82 -11.28
C GLN A 116 13.64 16.03 -12.59
N LEU A 117 13.00 14.87 -12.51
CA LEU A 117 12.66 14.06 -13.69
C LEU A 117 11.41 14.59 -14.41
N GLY A 118 10.73 15.58 -13.84
CA GLY A 118 9.46 16.10 -14.34
C GLY A 118 8.31 15.11 -14.16
N GLY A 119 8.27 14.41 -13.02
CA GLY A 119 7.16 13.50 -12.70
C GLY A 119 5.82 14.21 -12.70
N ASP A 120 4.79 13.54 -13.23
CA ASP A 120 3.45 14.11 -13.38
C ASP A 120 2.64 14.06 -12.08
N GLY A 121 2.96 13.15 -11.15
CA GLY A 121 2.27 12.99 -9.88
C GLY A 121 2.93 11.97 -8.98
N VAL A 122 2.49 11.89 -7.72
CA VAL A 122 3.01 10.93 -6.74
C VAL A 122 1.88 10.28 -5.93
N ILE A 123 1.99 8.97 -5.72
CA ILE A 123 1.18 8.20 -4.77
C ILE A 123 2.12 7.77 -3.64
N MET A 124 1.82 8.14 -2.40
CA MET A 124 2.72 7.87 -1.29
C MET A 124 2.00 7.29 -0.06
N SER A 125 2.66 6.32 0.58
CA SER A 125 2.38 5.96 1.97
C SER A 125 3.39 6.73 2.82
N PRO A 126 3.00 7.78 3.56
CA PRO A 126 3.97 8.68 4.20
C PRO A 126 4.82 7.98 5.25
N ALA A 127 6.11 8.34 5.34
CA ALA A 127 7.02 7.91 6.39
C ALA A 127 6.56 8.46 7.75
N ILE A 128 6.94 7.77 8.84
CA ILE A 128 6.70 8.28 10.19
C ILE A 128 7.42 9.63 10.37
N GLY A 129 6.69 10.66 10.78
CA GLY A 129 7.24 11.98 11.00
C GLY A 129 7.45 12.81 9.73
N THR A 130 6.85 12.42 8.59
CA THR A 130 6.87 13.23 7.37
C THR A 130 6.36 14.64 7.65
N PRO A 131 7.17 15.70 7.40
CA PRO A 131 6.73 17.08 7.53
C PRO A 131 5.66 17.43 6.50
N VAL A 132 4.73 18.28 6.86
CA VAL A 132 3.69 18.79 5.93
C VAL A 132 4.32 19.50 4.73
N GLU A 133 5.48 20.12 4.92
CA GLU A 133 6.26 20.84 3.91
C GLU A 133 6.70 19.92 2.76
N ASP A 134 6.99 18.64 3.03
CA ASP A 134 7.39 17.67 1.98
C ASP A 134 6.24 17.39 1.02
N VAL A 135 5.02 17.39 1.53
CA VAL A 135 3.81 17.24 0.71
C VAL A 135 3.49 18.53 -0.05
N LYS A 136 3.60 19.68 0.63
CA LYS A 136 3.44 20.99 0.00
C LYS A 136 4.45 21.23 -1.12
N LEU A 137 5.65 20.68 -1.01
CA LEU A 137 6.66 20.75 -2.08
C LEU A 137 6.13 20.16 -3.39
N CYS A 138 5.39 19.08 -3.33
CA CYS A 138 4.75 18.48 -4.52
C CYS A 138 3.76 19.46 -5.14
N GLU A 139 2.84 20.01 -4.37
CA GLU A 139 1.80 20.94 -4.83
C GLU A 139 2.38 22.25 -5.38
N GLN A 140 3.38 22.83 -4.69
CA GLN A 140 4.07 24.05 -5.12
C GLN A 140 4.76 23.90 -6.48
N ASN A 141 5.14 22.66 -6.83
CA ASN A 141 5.74 22.35 -8.13
C ASN A 141 4.73 21.79 -9.15
N GLY A 142 3.42 21.90 -8.87
CA GLY A 142 2.36 21.44 -9.77
C GLY A 142 2.29 19.91 -9.93
N MET A 143 2.85 19.16 -9.00
CA MET A 143 2.82 17.69 -8.95
C MET A 143 1.78 17.24 -7.95
N PRO A 144 0.58 16.78 -8.38
CA PRO A 144 -0.44 16.29 -7.45
C PRO A 144 0.04 15.07 -6.67
N ALA A 145 -0.34 15.02 -5.40
CA ALA A 145 -0.02 13.94 -4.47
C ALA A 145 -1.29 13.27 -3.97
N ILE A 146 -1.25 11.94 -3.84
CA ILE A 146 -2.30 11.10 -3.26
C ILE A 146 -1.67 10.26 -2.14
N LEU A 147 -2.34 10.19 -1.00
CA LEU A 147 -1.88 9.36 0.12
C LEU A 147 -2.56 7.98 0.10
N VAL A 148 -1.81 6.93 0.43
CA VAL A 148 -2.32 5.57 0.58
C VAL A 148 -1.87 4.94 1.90
N ALA A 149 -2.67 4.05 2.43
CA ALA A 149 -2.40 3.25 3.62
C ALA A 149 -2.22 4.05 4.93
N ARG A 150 -1.65 5.24 4.90
CA ARG A 150 -1.46 6.12 6.06
C ARG A 150 -1.98 7.52 5.76
N SER A 151 -2.61 8.16 6.74
CA SER A 151 -2.98 9.58 6.70
C SER A 151 -1.97 10.44 7.46
N MET A 152 -1.91 11.71 7.12
CA MET A 152 -1.12 12.73 7.80
C MET A 152 -2.04 13.76 8.47
N GLU A 153 -1.71 14.16 9.69
CA GLU A 153 -2.41 15.26 10.37
C GLU A 153 -2.03 16.60 9.73
N GLY A 154 -3.01 17.49 9.57
CA GLY A 154 -2.80 18.81 8.97
C GLY A 154 -2.57 18.82 7.46
N VAL A 155 -2.83 17.71 6.78
CA VAL A 155 -2.75 17.58 5.33
C VAL A 155 -4.12 17.21 4.76
N ASP A 156 -4.64 18.07 3.88
CA ASP A 156 -5.91 17.87 3.20
C ASP A 156 -5.66 17.38 1.76
N LEU A 157 -5.25 16.13 1.64
CA LEU A 157 -5.06 15.44 0.37
C LEU A 157 -5.96 14.21 0.29
N PRO A 158 -6.36 13.79 -0.91
CA PRO A 158 -7.06 12.53 -1.07
C PRO A 158 -6.22 11.41 -0.47
N THR A 159 -6.78 10.74 0.52
CA THR A 159 -6.12 9.66 1.28
C THR A 159 -6.99 8.42 1.24
N TYR A 160 -6.49 7.34 0.65
CA TYR A 160 -7.19 6.07 0.52
C TYR A 160 -6.57 5.02 1.41
N ARG A 161 -7.37 4.43 2.32
CA ARG A 161 -6.95 3.33 3.19
C ARG A 161 -8.14 2.55 3.74
N GLY A 162 -7.90 1.38 4.31
CA GLY A 162 -8.94 0.66 5.04
C GLY A 162 -9.39 1.40 6.31
N ASP A 163 -10.63 1.16 6.75
CA ASP A 163 -11.10 1.59 8.07
C ASP A 163 -10.47 0.67 9.15
N ASP A 164 -9.27 1.03 9.57
CA ASP A 164 -8.47 0.24 10.49
C ASP A 164 -9.13 0.06 11.86
N SER A 165 -9.83 1.10 12.36
CA SER A 165 -10.54 1.03 13.64
C SER A 165 -11.71 0.05 13.57
N TYR A 166 -12.51 0.16 12.52
CA TYR A 166 -13.62 -0.77 12.30
C TYR A 166 -13.11 -2.19 12.07
N GLY A 167 -12.08 -2.38 11.24
CA GLY A 167 -11.55 -3.70 10.92
C GLY A 167 -10.98 -4.44 12.14
N ILE A 168 -10.19 -3.79 12.99
CA ILE A 168 -9.71 -4.41 14.23
C ILE A 168 -10.86 -4.63 15.21
N SER A 169 -11.88 -3.77 15.23
CA SER A 169 -13.06 -4.03 16.05
C SER A 169 -13.81 -5.30 15.62
N LEU A 170 -13.86 -5.61 14.30
CA LEU A 170 -14.42 -6.87 13.81
C LEU A 170 -13.66 -8.08 14.35
N ALA A 171 -12.32 -8.09 14.25
CA ALA A 171 -11.47 -9.16 14.74
C ALA A 171 -11.62 -9.35 16.28
N THR A 172 -11.62 -8.25 17.01
CA THR A 172 -11.79 -8.27 18.47
C THR A 172 -13.17 -8.78 18.88
N ASN A 173 -14.23 -8.28 18.24
CA ASN A 173 -15.61 -8.72 18.50
C ASN A 173 -15.83 -10.20 18.16
N HIS A 174 -15.16 -10.71 17.10
CA HIS A 174 -15.20 -12.13 16.77
C HIS A 174 -14.66 -12.99 17.93
N LEU A 175 -13.50 -12.63 18.49
CA LEU A 175 -12.93 -13.34 19.64
C LEU A 175 -13.81 -13.22 20.89
N ILE A 176 -14.39 -12.05 21.14
CA ILE A 176 -15.34 -11.84 22.24
C ILE A 176 -16.58 -12.73 22.07
N GLY A 177 -17.10 -12.83 20.85
CA GLY A 177 -18.22 -13.70 20.49
C GLY A 177 -17.94 -15.19 20.68
N LEU A 178 -16.68 -15.61 20.54
CA LEU A 178 -16.21 -16.97 20.86
C LEU A 178 -15.99 -17.22 22.35
N GLY A 179 -16.28 -16.24 23.21
CA GLY A 179 -16.20 -16.36 24.67
C GLY A 179 -14.87 -15.90 25.27
N HIS A 180 -13.90 -15.46 24.49
CA HIS A 180 -12.65 -14.92 25.01
C HIS A 180 -12.86 -13.61 25.77
N ARG A 181 -12.17 -13.44 26.91
CA ARG A 181 -12.22 -12.23 27.74
C ARG A 181 -10.82 -11.66 28.02
N VAL A 182 -9.80 -12.51 28.03
CA VAL A 182 -8.40 -12.11 28.14
C VAL A 182 -7.79 -12.18 26.76
N ILE A 183 -7.79 -11.06 26.05
CA ILE A 183 -7.40 -10.93 24.64
C ILE A 183 -6.21 -9.98 24.59
N ALA A 184 -5.07 -10.41 24.07
CA ALA A 184 -3.92 -9.54 23.90
C ALA A 184 -3.93 -8.89 22.53
N MET A 185 -3.33 -7.68 22.41
CA MET A 185 -3.02 -7.05 21.13
C MET A 185 -1.52 -7.08 20.86
N ILE A 186 -1.12 -7.66 19.72
CA ILE A 186 0.27 -7.92 19.38
C ILE A 186 0.71 -7.10 18.17
N GLY A 187 1.75 -6.30 18.34
CA GLY A 187 2.40 -5.55 17.27
C GLY A 187 1.92 -4.12 17.12
N GLY A 188 2.47 -3.46 16.10
CA GLY A 188 2.12 -2.09 15.74
C GLY A 188 2.84 -1.00 16.55
N THR A 189 2.50 0.24 16.22
CA THR A 189 3.06 1.46 16.82
C THR A 189 2.04 2.59 16.80
N ASP A 190 2.03 3.48 17.79
CA ASP A 190 1.17 4.65 17.83
C ASP A 190 1.68 5.83 16.97
N GLN A 191 2.87 5.66 16.38
CA GLN A 191 3.48 6.69 15.53
C GLN A 191 2.80 6.80 14.15
N THR A 192 1.98 5.82 13.77
CA THR A 192 1.23 5.85 12.50
C THR A 192 -0.26 6.03 12.75
N SER A 193 -0.99 6.65 11.79
CA SER A 193 -2.45 6.74 11.83
C SER A 193 -3.09 5.35 11.95
N THR A 194 -2.64 4.39 11.12
CA THR A 194 -3.12 3.00 11.16
C THR A 194 -2.91 2.34 12.52
N GLY A 195 -1.78 2.66 13.18
CA GLY A 195 -1.49 2.11 14.50
C GLY A 195 -2.41 2.61 15.59
N ARG A 196 -2.63 3.91 15.61
CA ARG A 196 -3.58 4.53 16.56
C ARG A 196 -5.00 4.00 16.33
N ASP A 197 -5.44 3.93 15.07
CA ASP A 197 -6.79 3.50 14.72
C ASP A 197 -7.02 2.02 15.05
N ARG A 198 -6.06 1.13 14.76
CA ARG A 198 -6.14 -0.29 15.11
C ARG A 198 -6.23 -0.48 16.61
N TYR A 199 -5.38 0.23 17.39
CA TYR A 199 -5.46 0.17 18.84
C TYR A 199 -6.79 0.70 19.38
N GLN A 200 -7.28 1.80 18.82
CA GLN A 200 -8.58 2.36 19.20
C GLN A 200 -9.73 1.40 18.90
N GLY A 201 -9.70 0.70 17.76
CA GLY A 201 -10.67 -0.33 17.39
C GLY A 201 -10.72 -1.48 18.40
N TYR A 202 -9.55 -1.96 18.83
CA TYR A 202 -9.41 -2.97 19.88
C TYR A 202 -10.00 -2.50 21.22
N VAL A 203 -9.60 -1.30 21.66
CA VAL A 203 -10.09 -0.72 22.94
C VAL A 203 -11.60 -0.52 22.91
N ASN A 204 -12.15 0.00 21.82
CA ASN A 204 -13.58 0.25 21.68
C ASN A 204 -14.40 -1.05 21.72
N ALA A 205 -13.90 -2.11 21.09
CA ALA A 205 -14.57 -3.41 21.09
C ALA A 205 -14.61 -4.02 22.50
N LEU A 206 -13.50 -3.98 23.24
CA LEU A 206 -13.44 -4.47 24.64
C LEU A 206 -14.39 -3.67 25.53
N ARG A 207 -14.33 -2.34 25.50
CA ARG A 207 -15.19 -1.45 26.32
C ARG A 207 -16.67 -1.71 26.05
N LYS A 208 -17.05 -1.82 24.76
CA LYS A 208 -18.44 -2.12 24.37
C LYS A 208 -18.95 -3.46 24.91
N ALA A 209 -18.04 -4.43 25.10
CA ALA A 209 -18.36 -5.73 25.68
C ALA A 209 -18.25 -5.76 27.22
N GLY A 210 -17.99 -4.62 27.89
CA GLY A 210 -17.78 -4.56 29.34
C GLY A 210 -16.49 -5.22 29.81
N ILE A 211 -15.49 -5.37 28.94
CA ILE A 211 -14.18 -5.94 29.27
C ILE A 211 -13.22 -4.80 29.58
N GLU A 212 -12.55 -4.90 30.73
CA GLU A 212 -11.53 -3.94 31.12
C GLU A 212 -10.32 -3.98 30.17
N VAL A 213 -9.81 -2.83 29.81
CA VAL A 213 -8.62 -2.69 28.96
C VAL A 213 -7.38 -2.74 29.85
N ASP A 214 -6.71 -3.88 29.90
CA ASP A 214 -5.44 -4.03 30.60
C ASP A 214 -4.26 -3.62 29.68
N PRO A 215 -3.50 -2.55 30.02
CA PRO A 215 -2.34 -2.14 29.24
C PRO A 215 -1.26 -3.22 29.11
N ASN A 216 -1.16 -4.16 30.07
CA ASN A 216 -0.21 -5.26 30.04
C ASN A 216 -0.50 -6.28 28.93
N LEU A 217 -1.76 -6.34 28.45
CA LEU A 217 -2.16 -7.18 27.32
C LEU A 217 -1.79 -6.59 25.96
N ARG A 218 -1.10 -5.45 25.94
CA ARG A 218 -0.58 -4.83 24.71
C ARG A 218 0.93 -5.09 24.58
N ILE A 219 1.33 -5.75 23.49
CA ILE A 219 2.73 -6.02 23.15
C ILE A 219 3.03 -5.24 21.85
N PRO A 220 3.43 -3.96 21.93
CA PRO A 220 3.75 -3.14 20.74
C PRO A 220 5.08 -3.57 20.13
N GLY A 221 5.35 -3.11 18.89
CA GLY A 221 6.63 -3.25 18.22
C GLY A 221 6.67 -4.24 17.07
N PRO A 222 6.30 -5.54 17.20
CA PRO A 222 6.36 -6.48 16.10
C PRO A 222 5.57 -6.01 14.87
N ARG A 223 6.22 -6.08 13.67
CA ARG A 223 5.60 -5.76 12.37
C ARG A 223 5.96 -6.78 11.28
N SER A 224 6.69 -7.84 11.64
CA SER A 224 7.18 -8.89 10.75
C SER A 224 6.87 -10.28 11.29
N LYS A 225 7.01 -11.32 10.46
CA LYS A 225 6.88 -12.72 10.87
C LYS A 225 7.86 -13.06 12.01
N GLN A 226 9.11 -12.63 11.88
CA GLN A 226 10.13 -12.87 12.90
C GLN A 226 9.76 -12.18 14.22
N GLY A 227 9.34 -10.91 14.18
CA GLY A 227 8.92 -10.18 15.37
C GLY A 227 7.68 -10.80 16.03
N GLY A 228 6.73 -11.31 15.25
CA GLY A 228 5.57 -12.04 15.76
C GLY A 228 5.96 -13.36 16.45
N PHE A 229 6.91 -14.10 15.87
CA PHE A 229 7.46 -15.32 16.45
C PHE A 229 8.15 -15.06 17.81
N GLU A 230 8.97 -14.03 17.87
CA GLU A 230 9.66 -13.62 19.11
C GLU A 230 8.68 -13.12 20.17
N ALA A 231 7.61 -12.43 19.77
CA ALA A 231 6.57 -11.95 20.68
C ALA A 231 5.83 -13.08 21.41
N ALA A 232 5.84 -14.31 20.89
CA ALA A 232 5.21 -15.46 21.55
C ALA A 232 5.77 -15.71 22.95
N VAL A 233 7.06 -15.46 23.18
CA VAL A 233 7.68 -15.63 24.51
C VAL A 233 7.07 -14.64 25.50
N ASN A 234 6.96 -13.36 25.12
CA ASN A 234 6.34 -12.34 25.98
C ASN A 234 4.87 -12.63 26.19
N PHE A 235 4.14 -12.97 25.10
CA PHE A 235 2.71 -13.32 25.17
C PHE A 235 2.43 -14.45 26.14
N LEU A 236 3.18 -15.56 26.07
CA LEU A 236 3.01 -16.72 26.96
C LEU A 236 3.47 -16.45 28.40
N SER A 237 4.31 -15.43 28.62
CA SER A 237 4.82 -15.06 29.94
C SER A 237 3.98 -14.01 30.65
N LEU A 238 2.94 -13.45 30.00
CA LEU A 238 2.07 -12.48 30.65
C LEU A 238 1.44 -13.03 31.94
N PRO A 239 1.37 -12.23 33.03
CA PRO A 239 0.78 -12.69 34.32
C PRO A 239 -0.67 -13.15 34.15
N GLN A 240 -1.47 -12.33 33.48
CA GLN A 240 -2.83 -12.72 33.07
C GLN A 240 -2.72 -13.44 31.72
N LYS A 241 -2.90 -14.78 31.77
CA LYS A 241 -2.73 -15.63 30.58
C LYS A 241 -3.78 -15.34 29.51
N PRO A 242 -3.40 -14.72 28.35
CA PRO A 242 -4.35 -14.48 27.29
C PRO A 242 -4.80 -15.80 26.66
N THR A 243 -6.06 -15.86 26.30
CA THR A 243 -6.65 -16.99 25.57
C THR A 243 -6.80 -16.72 24.08
N ALA A 244 -6.59 -15.45 23.69
CA ALA A 244 -6.64 -15.02 22.31
C ALA A 244 -5.71 -13.83 22.07
N ALA A 245 -5.34 -13.64 20.81
CA ALA A 245 -4.56 -12.51 20.33
C ALA A 245 -5.18 -11.87 19.10
N VAL A 246 -5.29 -10.55 19.11
CA VAL A 246 -5.51 -9.72 17.91
C VAL A 246 -4.15 -9.21 17.47
N CYS A 247 -3.71 -9.60 16.28
CA CYS A 247 -2.42 -9.20 15.76
C CYS A 247 -2.54 -7.97 14.85
N TRP A 248 -1.48 -7.17 14.86
CA TRP A 248 -1.34 -5.98 14.02
C TRP A 248 -1.62 -6.26 12.54
N ASN A 249 -1.05 -7.36 12.02
CA ASN A 249 -1.25 -7.82 10.65
C ASN A 249 -1.02 -9.34 10.56
N ASP A 250 -1.23 -9.90 9.37
CA ASP A 250 -1.09 -11.34 9.12
C ASP A 250 0.36 -11.83 9.31
N LEU A 251 1.35 -11.02 8.96
CA LEU A 251 2.75 -11.40 9.16
C LEU A 251 3.05 -11.62 10.64
N VAL A 252 2.60 -10.72 11.51
CA VAL A 252 2.74 -10.85 12.96
C VAL A 252 1.95 -12.05 13.46
N ALA A 253 0.71 -12.25 12.97
CA ALA A 253 -0.16 -13.36 13.38
C ALA A 253 0.46 -14.72 13.04
N ILE A 254 0.96 -14.89 11.81
CA ILE A 254 1.63 -16.13 11.37
C ILE A 254 2.89 -16.37 12.21
N GLY A 255 3.66 -15.32 12.47
CA GLY A 255 4.82 -15.43 13.36
C GLY A 255 4.44 -15.87 14.77
N LEU A 256 3.43 -15.23 15.36
CA LEU A 256 2.92 -15.58 16.71
C LEU A 256 2.41 -17.03 16.75
N MET A 257 1.62 -17.45 15.76
CA MET A 257 1.13 -18.84 15.67
C MET A 257 2.29 -19.84 15.67
N ASN A 258 3.33 -19.58 14.90
CA ASN A 258 4.52 -20.44 14.86
C ASN A 258 5.26 -20.47 16.22
N GLY A 259 5.36 -19.34 16.91
CA GLY A 259 5.95 -19.27 18.25
C GLY A 259 5.13 -20.00 19.31
N ILE A 260 3.82 -19.86 19.26
CA ILE A 260 2.85 -20.58 20.12
C ILE A 260 2.96 -22.08 19.88
N ALA A 261 2.96 -22.51 18.60
CA ALA A 261 3.08 -23.92 18.24
C ALA A 261 4.41 -24.53 18.70
N ARG A 262 5.52 -23.79 18.56
CA ARG A 262 6.84 -24.21 19.06
C ARG A 262 6.88 -24.38 20.59
N ALA A 263 6.05 -23.64 21.32
CA ALA A 263 5.91 -23.76 22.76
C ALA A 263 4.93 -24.90 23.19
N GLY A 264 4.41 -25.67 22.24
CA GLY A 264 3.55 -26.83 22.50
C GLY A 264 2.05 -26.53 22.56
N PHE A 265 1.61 -25.31 22.20
CA PHE A 265 0.19 -24.94 22.11
C PHE A 265 -0.32 -25.06 20.67
N VAL A 266 -1.59 -25.36 20.52
CA VAL A 266 -2.23 -25.48 19.20
C VAL A 266 -3.01 -24.18 18.88
N PRO A 267 -2.55 -23.35 17.91
CA PRO A 267 -3.30 -22.17 17.50
C PRO A 267 -4.71 -22.55 17.01
N GLY A 268 -5.72 -21.78 17.42
CA GLY A 268 -7.12 -22.05 17.12
C GLY A 268 -7.81 -23.03 18.06
N GLN A 269 -7.06 -23.81 18.85
CA GLN A 269 -7.60 -24.72 19.85
C GLN A 269 -7.28 -24.25 21.29
N ASP A 270 -5.99 -24.06 21.58
CA ASP A 270 -5.54 -23.60 22.90
C ASP A 270 -5.54 -22.08 23.03
N ILE A 271 -5.17 -21.42 21.91
CA ILE A 271 -5.05 -19.97 21.81
C ILE A 271 -5.59 -19.53 20.44
N SER A 272 -6.60 -18.68 20.45
CA SER A 272 -7.16 -18.07 19.23
C SER A 272 -6.29 -16.92 18.75
N VAL A 273 -6.04 -16.84 17.43
CA VAL A 273 -5.24 -15.78 16.83
C VAL A 273 -5.98 -15.18 15.63
N THR A 274 -6.08 -13.86 15.59
CA THR A 274 -6.57 -13.14 14.41
C THR A 274 -5.47 -12.27 13.81
N GLY A 275 -5.48 -12.16 12.47
CA GLY A 275 -4.61 -11.27 11.70
C GLY A 275 -5.36 -10.06 11.16
N TYR A 276 -4.71 -9.38 10.24
CA TYR A 276 -5.20 -8.23 9.48
C TYR A 276 -4.41 -8.14 8.17
N ASP A 277 -5.05 -7.81 7.08
CA ASP A 277 -4.62 -7.63 5.70
C ASP A 277 -5.15 -8.71 4.73
N ASP A 278 -5.49 -9.91 5.17
CA ASP A 278 -5.95 -11.05 4.35
C ASP A 278 -4.95 -11.40 3.23
N LEU A 279 -3.67 -11.54 3.62
CA LEU A 279 -2.62 -11.94 2.70
C LEU A 279 -2.84 -13.38 2.20
N GLU A 280 -2.28 -13.74 1.05
CA GLU A 280 -2.36 -15.09 0.51
C GLU A 280 -1.87 -16.13 1.52
N GLU A 281 -0.78 -15.84 2.24
CA GLU A 281 -0.23 -16.69 3.29
C GLU A 281 -1.23 -16.99 4.41
N ALA A 282 -2.18 -16.09 4.68
CA ALA A 282 -3.20 -16.32 5.71
C ALA A 282 -4.11 -17.50 5.36
N SER A 283 -4.41 -17.69 4.08
CA SER A 283 -5.27 -18.77 3.59
C SER A 283 -4.60 -20.13 3.59
N ILE A 284 -3.29 -20.17 3.37
CA ILE A 284 -2.48 -21.41 3.25
C ILE A 284 -1.73 -21.78 4.53
N ALA A 285 -1.74 -20.91 5.56
CA ALA A 285 -1.14 -21.21 6.86
C ALA A 285 -1.81 -22.45 7.52
N THR A 286 -1.12 -23.08 8.44
CA THR A 286 -1.63 -24.23 9.19
C THR A 286 -1.58 -23.96 10.70
N PRO A 287 -2.75 -23.76 11.36
CA PRO A 287 -4.09 -23.65 10.79
C PRO A 287 -4.25 -22.39 9.93
N ALA A 288 -5.21 -22.37 8.98
CA ALA A 288 -5.48 -21.19 8.15
C ALA A 288 -5.93 -20.01 9.03
N LEU A 289 -5.36 -18.83 8.77
CA LEU A 289 -5.49 -17.66 9.64
C LEU A 289 -6.82 -16.94 9.43
N THR A 290 -7.59 -16.79 10.50
CA THR A 290 -8.72 -15.88 10.61
C THR A 290 -8.18 -14.44 10.58
N THR A 291 -8.65 -13.61 9.66
CA THR A 291 -8.09 -12.27 9.43
C THR A 291 -9.15 -11.28 8.94
N VAL A 292 -8.75 -10.04 8.72
CA VAL A 292 -9.58 -8.97 8.16
C VAL A 292 -8.98 -8.50 6.85
N SER A 293 -9.78 -8.56 5.78
CA SER A 293 -9.44 -7.94 4.50
C SER A 293 -9.74 -6.43 4.58
N ASN A 294 -8.78 -5.58 4.29
CA ASN A 294 -8.91 -4.13 4.35
C ASN A 294 -8.92 -3.45 2.98
N GLY A 295 -9.12 -4.22 1.91
CA GLY A 295 -9.37 -3.71 0.57
C GLY A 295 -8.14 -3.12 -0.13
N GLN A 296 -6.95 -3.72 0.01
CA GLN A 296 -5.69 -3.22 -0.56
C GLN A 296 -5.77 -2.92 -2.06
N ALA A 297 -6.33 -3.85 -2.84
CA ALA A 297 -6.50 -3.68 -4.28
C ALA A 297 -7.40 -2.47 -4.60
N GLU A 298 -8.47 -2.28 -3.81
CA GLU A 298 -9.38 -1.14 -3.97
C GLU A 298 -8.69 0.18 -3.59
N VAL A 299 -7.89 0.19 -2.51
CA VAL A 299 -7.04 1.34 -2.13
C VAL A 299 -6.16 1.76 -3.30
N GLY A 300 -5.42 0.81 -3.89
CA GLY A 300 -4.53 1.10 -5.02
C GLY A 300 -5.28 1.60 -6.26
N ARG A 301 -6.40 0.97 -6.58
CA ARG A 301 -7.25 1.32 -7.72
C ARG A 301 -7.81 2.74 -7.59
N LEU A 302 -8.40 3.08 -6.45
CA LEU A 302 -8.98 4.40 -6.21
C LEU A 302 -7.92 5.49 -6.16
N ALA A 303 -6.79 5.24 -5.51
CA ALA A 303 -5.68 6.20 -5.46
C ALA A 303 -5.12 6.52 -6.85
N ALA A 304 -4.93 5.49 -7.69
CA ALA A 304 -4.45 5.71 -9.06
C ALA A 304 -5.46 6.49 -9.90
N ARG A 305 -6.76 6.18 -9.80
CA ARG A 305 -7.82 6.93 -10.49
C ARG A 305 -7.87 8.38 -10.06
N ALA A 306 -7.89 8.64 -8.75
CA ALA A 306 -7.89 9.99 -8.22
C ALA A 306 -6.69 10.82 -8.72
N LEU A 307 -5.51 10.20 -8.82
CA LEU A 307 -4.35 10.87 -9.41
C LEU A 307 -4.57 11.18 -10.89
N LEU A 308 -5.04 10.21 -11.67
CA LEU A 308 -5.30 10.37 -13.11
C LEU A 308 -6.37 11.43 -13.39
N ASP A 309 -7.43 11.47 -12.60
CA ASP A 309 -8.50 12.46 -12.70
C ASP A 309 -7.97 13.87 -12.40
N ARG A 310 -7.15 14.04 -11.39
CA ARG A 310 -6.45 15.30 -11.11
C ARG A 310 -5.52 15.73 -12.27
N LEU A 311 -4.81 14.78 -12.85
CA LEU A 311 -4.01 15.05 -14.05
C LEU A 311 -4.89 15.44 -15.25
N ALA A 312 -6.09 14.96 -15.36
CA ALA A 312 -7.05 15.34 -16.39
C ALA A 312 -7.76 16.70 -16.10
N GLY A 313 -7.52 17.31 -14.94
CA GLY A 313 -8.14 18.58 -14.53
C GLY A 313 -9.47 18.40 -13.82
N SER A 314 -9.86 17.16 -13.46
CA SER A 314 -11.00 16.86 -12.59
C SER A 314 -10.54 16.85 -11.14
N HIS A 315 -11.41 17.28 -10.23
CA HIS A 315 -11.09 17.25 -8.80
C HIS A 315 -12.08 16.34 -8.09
N GLU A 316 -11.61 15.17 -7.62
CA GLU A 316 -12.30 14.48 -6.55
C GLU A 316 -12.09 15.22 -5.23
N PRO A 317 -13.05 15.10 -4.27
CA PRO A 317 -12.90 15.72 -2.96
C PRO A 317 -11.60 15.32 -2.28
N ASP A 318 -10.93 16.29 -1.66
CA ASP A 318 -9.82 16.05 -0.74
C ASP A 318 -10.34 15.32 0.50
N GLY A 319 -9.41 14.80 1.32
CA GLY A 319 -9.72 14.18 2.58
C GLY A 319 -9.60 12.66 2.62
N LEU A 320 -10.13 12.07 3.67
CA LEU A 320 -9.95 10.66 4.01
C LEU A 320 -11.07 9.79 3.43
N HIS A 321 -10.70 8.86 2.54
CA HIS A 321 -11.57 7.86 1.95
C HIS A 321 -11.29 6.50 2.58
N LEU A 322 -12.24 6.00 3.37
CA LEU A 322 -12.13 4.73 4.07
C LEU A 322 -12.80 3.60 3.29
N ILE A 323 -12.05 2.56 2.99
CA ILE A 323 -12.55 1.31 2.43
C ILE A 323 -13.03 0.42 3.57
N LYS A 324 -14.25 -0.09 3.45
CA LYS A 324 -14.86 -0.93 4.48
C LYS A 324 -14.18 -2.29 4.54
N PRO A 325 -13.62 -2.69 5.71
CA PRO A 325 -13.03 -4.01 5.88
C PRO A 325 -14.07 -5.12 6.00
N GLU A 326 -13.63 -6.35 5.72
CA GLU A 326 -14.43 -7.57 5.85
C GLU A 326 -13.69 -8.65 6.63
N MET A 327 -14.41 -9.36 7.52
CA MET A 327 -13.84 -10.48 8.26
C MET A 327 -13.74 -11.74 7.39
N ARG A 328 -12.61 -12.43 7.46
CA ARG A 328 -12.36 -13.75 6.85
C ARG A 328 -12.12 -14.78 7.95
N ILE A 329 -13.16 -15.51 8.31
CA ILE A 329 -13.10 -16.52 9.38
C ILE A 329 -12.51 -17.81 8.80
N ARG A 330 -11.47 -18.34 9.49
CA ARG A 330 -10.78 -19.59 9.13
C ARG A 330 -10.57 -20.44 10.40
N GLN A 331 -9.43 -21.14 10.54
CA GLN A 331 -9.21 -22.18 11.58
C GLN A 331 -8.37 -21.70 12.76
N SER A 332 -7.75 -20.52 12.71
CA SER A 332 -6.90 -20.03 13.81
C SER A 332 -7.66 -19.48 15.01
N THR A 333 -8.98 -19.58 15.00
CA THR A 333 -9.85 -19.15 16.11
C THR A 333 -10.85 -20.26 16.47
N GLY A 334 -11.13 -20.44 17.76
CA GLY A 334 -12.07 -21.43 18.29
C GLY A 334 -12.83 -20.90 19.50
N ILE A 335 -13.90 -21.61 19.90
CA ILE A 335 -14.66 -21.28 21.08
C ILE A 335 -13.77 -21.43 22.32
N TYR A 336 -13.78 -20.41 23.18
CA TYR A 336 -13.06 -20.48 24.46
C TYR A 336 -13.52 -21.67 25.31
N LYS A 337 -12.55 -22.45 25.73
CA LYS A 337 -12.76 -23.55 26.69
C LYS A 337 -11.95 -23.23 27.94
N PRO A 338 -12.58 -23.20 29.16
CA PRO A 338 -11.82 -23.07 30.40
C PRO A 338 -10.78 -24.19 30.48
N ARG A 339 -9.54 -23.86 30.82
CA ARG A 339 -8.53 -24.88 31.13
C ARG A 339 -8.91 -25.51 32.44
N THR A 340 -9.19 -26.81 32.43
CA THR A 340 -9.40 -27.64 33.67
C THR A 340 -8.09 -27.79 34.40
#